data_76c44a41a2c7868f31769c5432942527
#
_entry.id   76c44a41a2c7868f31769c5432942527
#
_cell.length_a   1.000
_cell.length_b   1.000
_cell.length_c   1.000
_cell.angle_alpha   90.00
_cell.angle_beta   90.00
_cell.angle_gamma   90.00
#
_symmetry.space_group_name_H-M   'P 1'
#
loop_
_entity.id
_entity.type
_entity.pdbx_description
1 polymer ?
#
loop_
_entity_poly.entity_id
_entity_poly.type
_entity_poly.pdbx_seq_one_letter_code
_entity_poly.pdbx_strand_id
1 'polypeptide(L)'
;MKKSIKILKKKLKNFNPKLKEECGVFGISNSNDAAALTALGLHALQHRGQEGCGIVTFDGKKYYSEKRFGLVGDNFNKEKVLKSLPGNYGIGHNRYSTTGENTLRNIQPFFADTNAGGLGVAHNGNLTNSITLRNKLVQDGAIFHTTSDTETIVQLIAKSKRNKTIDKVIDAIFQIQGGYALVMLTQNTLIGVRDPYGIRPLVIGKIKDSYVFTSETCALDIIGAKYIR
;
A
#
# COMPACT_ATOMS: atom_id res chain seq x y z
N MET A 1 -10.23 -37.99 -28.12
CA MET A 1 -10.56 -37.86 -26.67
C MET A 1 -9.41 -38.20 -25.73
N LYS A 2 -8.79 -39.39 -25.76
CA LYS A 2 -7.68 -39.76 -24.82
C LYS A 2 -6.43 -38.86 -24.93
N LYS A 3 -6.07 -38.34 -26.13
CA LYS A 3 -4.91 -37.46 -26.36
C LYS A 3 -5.14 -36.06 -25.76
N SER A 4 -6.36 -35.52 -25.86
CA SER A 4 -6.74 -34.19 -25.32
C SER A 4 -6.75 -34.21 -23.78
N ILE A 5 -7.20 -35.31 -23.16
CA ILE A 5 -7.19 -35.48 -21.71
C ILE A 5 -5.74 -35.58 -21.18
N LYS A 6 -4.83 -36.20 -21.94
CA LYS A 6 -3.41 -36.31 -21.55
C LYS A 6 -2.68 -34.95 -21.60
N ILE A 7 -3.04 -34.10 -22.59
CA ILE A 7 -2.53 -32.73 -22.70
C ILE A 7 -3.09 -31.85 -21.58
N LEU A 8 -4.37 -31.98 -21.25
CA LEU A 8 -5.00 -31.26 -20.14
C LEU A 8 -4.36 -31.65 -18.78
N LYS A 9 -4.16 -32.95 -18.55
CA LYS A 9 -3.47 -33.45 -17.33
C LYS A 9 -2.01 -32.99 -17.25
N LYS A 10 -1.29 -32.84 -18.38
CA LYS A 10 0.07 -32.31 -18.41
C LYS A 10 0.11 -30.81 -18.14
N LYS A 11 -0.86 -30.04 -18.66
CA LYS A 11 -1.03 -28.61 -18.34
C LYS A 11 -1.43 -28.39 -16.87
N LEU A 12 -2.32 -29.21 -16.32
CA LEU A 12 -2.74 -29.15 -14.92
C LEU A 12 -1.63 -29.57 -13.93
N LYS A 13 -0.72 -30.49 -14.32
CA LYS A 13 0.44 -30.85 -13.47
C LYS A 13 1.47 -29.71 -13.35
N ASN A 14 1.55 -28.81 -14.34
CA ASN A 14 2.43 -27.63 -14.30
C ASN A 14 1.71 -26.39 -13.73
N PHE A 15 0.42 -26.47 -13.46
CA PHE A 15 -0.33 -25.45 -12.78
C PHE A 15 -0.22 -25.73 -11.28
N ASN A 16 0.83 -25.19 -10.67
CA ASN A 16 0.94 -25.11 -9.21
C ASN A 16 0.36 -23.75 -8.81
N PRO A 17 -0.93 -23.67 -8.44
CA PRO A 17 -1.52 -22.44 -7.93
C PRO A 17 -1.08 -22.30 -6.47
N LYS A 18 0.21 -22.07 -6.23
CA LYS A 18 0.59 -21.41 -4.99
C LYS A 18 0.03 -20.00 -5.14
N LEU A 19 -1.06 -19.76 -4.44
CA LEU A 19 -1.50 -18.39 -4.17
C LEU A 19 -0.29 -17.67 -3.57
N LYS A 20 0.39 -16.87 -4.38
CA LYS A 20 1.47 -16.01 -3.90
C LYS A 20 0.81 -14.73 -3.46
N GLU A 21 0.84 -14.51 -2.17
CA GLU A 21 0.52 -13.19 -1.62
C GLU A 21 1.63 -12.23 -2.06
N GLU A 22 1.24 -11.13 -2.65
CA GLU A 22 2.13 -10.15 -3.27
C GLU A 22 1.89 -8.80 -2.62
N CYS A 23 2.96 -8.01 -2.45
CA CYS A 23 3.01 -6.74 -1.75
C CYS A 23 2.67 -6.82 -0.25
N GLY A 24 3.26 -5.94 0.54
CA GLY A 24 2.99 -5.75 1.96
C GLY A 24 2.68 -4.30 2.25
N VAL A 25 1.65 -4.03 3.05
CA VAL A 25 1.33 -2.69 3.54
C VAL A 25 1.42 -2.64 5.05
N PHE A 26 1.86 -1.48 5.54
CA PHE A 26 1.95 -1.19 6.97
C PHE A 26 1.59 0.27 7.20
N GLY A 27 0.97 0.58 8.33
CA GLY A 27 0.74 1.95 8.78
C GLY A 27 0.60 2.03 10.28
N ILE A 28 1.10 3.11 10.85
CA ILE A 28 1.06 3.39 12.29
C ILE A 28 0.69 4.85 12.54
N SER A 29 -0.10 5.09 13.58
CA SER A 29 -0.51 6.41 14.03
C SER A 29 -0.02 6.68 15.45
N ASN A 30 0.26 7.95 15.75
CA ASN A 30 0.56 8.43 17.11
C ASN A 30 1.72 7.72 17.78
N SER A 31 2.86 7.55 17.08
CA SER A 31 4.08 6.94 17.60
C SER A 31 5.29 7.81 17.35
N ASN A 32 6.08 8.09 18.38
CA ASN A 32 7.34 8.85 18.24
C ASN A 32 8.37 8.11 17.36
N ASP A 33 8.27 6.79 17.27
CA ASP A 33 9.14 5.91 16.49
C ASP A 33 8.47 5.43 15.19
N ALA A 34 7.55 6.24 14.60
CA ALA A 34 6.73 5.81 13.48
C ALA A 34 7.55 5.28 12.29
N ALA A 35 8.65 5.95 11.91
CA ALA A 35 9.54 5.50 10.84
C ALA A 35 10.18 4.14 11.14
N ALA A 36 10.74 3.97 12.34
CA ALA A 36 11.42 2.75 12.75
C ALA A 36 10.45 1.57 12.86
N LEU A 37 9.27 1.78 13.47
CA LEU A 37 8.24 0.74 13.58
C LEU A 37 7.67 0.38 12.21
N THR A 38 7.52 1.35 11.29
CA THR A 38 7.13 1.08 9.92
C THR A 38 8.19 0.24 9.20
N ALA A 39 9.46 0.55 9.35
CA ALA A 39 10.56 -0.23 8.77
C ALA A 39 10.59 -1.67 9.33
N LEU A 40 10.42 -1.86 10.64
CA LEU A 40 10.34 -3.18 11.27
C LEU A 40 9.13 -3.98 10.77
N GLY A 41 7.95 -3.35 10.71
CA GLY A 41 6.75 -3.99 10.19
C GLY A 41 6.90 -4.42 8.72
N LEU A 42 7.49 -3.57 7.87
CA LEU A 42 7.81 -3.93 6.50
C LEU A 42 8.87 -5.02 6.40
N HIS A 43 9.85 -5.04 7.30
CA HIS A 43 10.85 -6.11 7.36
C HIS A 43 10.20 -7.47 7.65
N ALA A 44 9.27 -7.53 8.58
CA ALA A 44 8.48 -8.74 8.83
C ALA A 44 7.65 -9.18 7.62
N LEU A 45 7.22 -8.23 6.78
CA LEU A 45 6.47 -8.47 5.53
C LEU A 45 7.37 -8.68 4.31
N GLN A 46 8.70 -8.86 4.47
CA GLN A 46 9.64 -8.93 3.36
C GLN A 46 9.38 -10.10 2.40
N HIS A 47 8.80 -11.19 2.91
CA HIS A 47 8.40 -12.35 2.09
C HIS A 47 7.31 -12.02 1.07
N ARG A 48 6.59 -10.90 1.25
CA ARG A 48 5.53 -10.43 0.34
C ARG A 48 6.06 -9.58 -0.81
N GLY A 49 7.26 -8.98 -0.69
CA GLY A 49 7.83 -8.16 -1.76
C GLY A 49 9.29 -7.82 -1.49
N GLN A 50 10.14 -7.98 -2.51
CA GLN A 50 11.60 -7.83 -2.41
C GLN A 50 12.20 -6.87 -3.44
N GLU A 51 11.38 -6.35 -4.36
CA GLU A 51 11.87 -5.52 -5.47
C GLU A 51 12.09 -4.07 -5.08
N GLY A 52 11.33 -3.59 -4.11
CA GLY A 52 11.45 -2.24 -3.61
C GLY A 52 10.58 -2.01 -2.38
N CYS A 53 10.94 -0.99 -1.64
CA CYS A 53 10.24 -0.59 -0.43
C CYS A 53 10.20 0.94 -0.31
N GLY A 54 9.19 1.43 0.38
CA GLY A 54 9.07 2.86 0.65
C GLY A 54 8.34 3.13 1.93
N ILE A 55 8.66 4.28 2.51
CA ILE A 55 8.03 4.79 3.73
C ILE A 55 7.68 6.26 3.50
N VAL A 56 6.48 6.64 3.94
CA VAL A 56 6.03 8.02 4.05
C VAL A 56 5.66 8.29 5.49
N THR A 57 6.17 9.39 6.06
CA THR A 57 5.84 9.86 7.41
C THR A 57 5.26 11.26 7.41
N PHE A 58 4.58 11.62 8.49
CA PHE A 58 4.00 12.95 8.70
C PHE A 58 4.29 13.43 10.13
N ASP A 59 4.84 14.64 10.26
CA ASP A 59 5.24 15.24 11.53
C ASP A 59 4.20 16.21 12.13
N GLY A 60 3.01 16.27 11.54
CA GLY A 60 1.97 17.24 11.88
C GLY A 60 1.98 18.49 11.00
N LYS A 61 3.03 18.70 10.19
CA LYS A 61 3.18 19.86 9.28
C LYS A 61 3.55 19.44 7.86
N LYS A 62 4.48 18.50 7.72
CA LYS A 62 5.05 18.07 6.44
C LYS A 62 5.07 16.56 6.31
N TYR A 63 5.05 16.11 5.07
CA TYR A 63 5.28 14.72 4.71
C TYR A 63 6.73 14.54 4.28
N TYR A 64 7.27 13.38 4.65
CA TYR A 64 8.61 12.94 4.27
C TYR A 64 8.50 11.59 3.60
N SER A 65 9.27 11.36 2.55
CA SER A 65 9.17 10.14 1.75
C SER A 65 10.54 9.62 1.38
N GLU A 66 10.76 8.33 1.62
CA GLU A 66 11.93 7.59 1.18
C GLU A 66 11.49 6.35 0.40
N LYS A 67 12.07 6.16 -0.80
CA LYS A 67 11.79 5.03 -1.70
C LYS A 67 13.08 4.42 -2.17
N ARG A 68 13.20 3.10 -2.14
CA ARG A 68 14.41 2.37 -2.47
C ARG A 68 14.08 1.09 -3.22
N PHE A 69 14.97 0.68 -4.13
CA PHE A 69 14.98 -0.68 -4.66
C PHE A 69 15.56 -1.66 -3.62
N GLY A 70 15.11 -2.92 -3.67
CA GLY A 70 15.63 -4.01 -2.85
C GLY A 70 14.97 -4.11 -1.47
N LEU A 71 15.68 -4.75 -0.55
CA LEU A 71 15.14 -5.17 0.74
C LEU A 71 15.05 -4.01 1.75
N VAL A 72 14.08 -4.11 2.65
CA VAL A 72 13.88 -3.14 3.74
C VAL A 72 15.10 -3.10 4.66
N GLY A 73 15.62 -4.29 5.04
CA GLY A 73 16.77 -4.39 5.94
C GLY A 73 18.03 -3.72 5.41
N ASP A 74 18.24 -3.70 4.09
CA ASP A 74 19.41 -3.06 3.47
C ASP A 74 19.27 -1.54 3.38
N ASN A 75 18.02 -1.06 3.26
CA ASN A 75 17.72 0.34 2.95
C ASN A 75 17.35 1.18 4.17
N PHE A 76 16.66 0.61 5.15
CA PHE A 76 16.12 1.32 6.31
C PHE A 76 16.79 0.91 7.64
N ASN A 77 17.97 0.27 7.59
CA ASN A 77 18.77 -0.07 8.77
C ASN A 77 19.70 1.07 9.23
N LYS A 78 19.82 2.13 8.45
CA LYS A 78 20.72 3.24 8.74
C LYS A 78 19.97 4.34 9.49
N GLU A 79 20.49 4.74 10.64
CA GLU A 79 19.92 5.81 11.47
C GLU A 79 19.69 7.12 10.68
N LYS A 80 20.62 7.46 9.76
CA LYS A 80 20.49 8.64 8.89
C LYS A 80 19.22 8.60 8.03
N VAL A 81 18.84 7.42 7.50
CA VAL A 81 17.63 7.26 6.68
C VAL A 81 16.38 7.38 7.54
N LEU A 82 16.39 6.79 8.74
CA LEU A 82 15.25 6.91 9.66
C LEU A 82 15.08 8.36 10.15
N LYS A 83 16.19 9.08 10.38
CA LYS A 83 16.15 10.50 10.74
C LYS A 83 15.64 11.41 9.62
N SER A 84 15.73 10.99 8.36
CA SER A 84 15.11 11.76 7.24
C SER A 84 13.59 11.58 7.14
N LEU A 85 13.01 10.72 7.99
CA LEU A 85 11.59 10.41 8.07
C LEU A 85 11.01 10.79 9.45
N PRO A 86 11.07 12.05 9.87
CA PRO A 86 10.50 12.47 11.14
C PRO A 86 8.98 12.36 11.13
N GLY A 87 8.39 12.35 12.34
CA GLY A 87 6.95 12.38 12.52
C GLY A 87 6.43 11.22 13.35
N ASN A 88 5.15 11.32 13.71
CA ASN A 88 4.45 10.37 14.56
C ASN A 88 3.38 9.54 13.83
N TYR A 89 3.27 9.72 12.53
CA TYR A 89 2.49 8.88 11.61
C TYR A 89 3.41 8.33 10.55
N GLY A 90 3.21 7.07 10.19
CA GLY A 90 3.97 6.43 9.12
C GLY A 90 3.14 5.43 8.34
N ILE A 91 3.34 5.36 7.03
CA ILE A 91 2.84 4.28 6.17
C ILE A 91 3.99 3.73 5.34
N GLY A 92 3.92 2.45 5.01
CA GLY A 92 4.96 1.79 4.24
C GLY A 92 4.42 0.72 3.31
N HIS A 93 5.26 0.36 2.35
CA HIS A 93 4.94 -0.62 1.32
C HIS A 93 6.16 -1.43 0.91
N ASN A 94 5.99 -2.75 0.77
CA ASN A 94 6.89 -3.67 0.10
C ASN A 94 6.32 -4.03 -1.26
N ARG A 95 7.11 -3.81 -2.31
CA ARG A 95 6.71 -4.06 -3.69
C ARG A 95 7.10 -5.45 -4.15
N TYR A 96 6.11 -6.14 -4.75
CA TYR A 96 6.28 -7.21 -5.71
C TYR A 96 5.60 -6.80 -7.02
N SER A 97 6.31 -6.92 -8.17
CA SER A 97 5.76 -6.44 -9.45
C SER A 97 4.72 -7.40 -9.99
N THR A 98 3.45 -7.05 -9.86
CA THR A 98 2.34 -7.69 -10.57
C THR A 98 1.95 -6.93 -11.81
N THR A 99 1.99 -5.60 -11.73
CA THR A 99 1.65 -4.67 -12.80
C THR A 99 2.57 -3.45 -12.78
N GLY A 100 2.92 -2.96 -13.97
CA GLY A 100 3.76 -1.78 -14.16
C GLY A 100 5.26 -2.07 -14.21
N GLU A 101 5.98 -1.11 -14.78
CA GLU A 101 7.43 -1.16 -14.95
C GLU A 101 8.16 -1.14 -13.60
N ASN A 102 9.31 -1.82 -13.51
CA ASN A 102 10.18 -1.76 -12.33
C ASN A 102 10.99 -0.45 -12.34
N THR A 103 10.32 0.64 -11.99
CA THR A 103 10.90 1.98 -11.87
C THR A 103 10.66 2.55 -10.48
N LEU A 104 11.56 3.43 -10.03
CA LEU A 104 11.45 4.06 -8.70
C LEU A 104 10.12 4.80 -8.51
N ARG A 105 9.59 5.40 -9.59
CA ARG A 105 8.30 6.10 -9.58
C ARG A 105 7.11 5.20 -9.26
N ASN A 106 7.22 3.88 -9.49
CA ASN A 106 6.19 2.90 -9.19
C ASN A 106 6.32 2.31 -7.76
N ILE A 107 7.37 2.64 -7.01
CA ILE A 107 7.50 2.24 -5.61
C ILE A 107 6.56 3.10 -4.77
N GLN A 108 5.76 2.43 -3.95
CA GLN A 108 4.81 3.05 -3.03
C GLN A 108 5.45 3.21 -1.62
N PRO A 109 4.82 4.03 -0.72
CA PRO A 109 3.55 4.74 -0.86
C PRO A 109 3.61 5.88 -1.88
N PHE A 110 2.48 6.15 -2.56
CA PHE A 110 2.33 7.38 -3.34
C PHE A 110 1.92 8.52 -2.43
N PHE A 111 2.48 9.69 -2.68
CA PHE A 111 2.12 10.91 -2.00
C PHE A 111 1.64 11.94 -3.03
N ALA A 112 0.58 12.65 -2.69
CA ALA A 112 0.06 13.75 -3.48
C ALA A 112 -0.49 14.84 -2.55
N ASP A 113 -0.24 16.10 -2.94
CA ASP A 113 -0.94 17.24 -2.37
C ASP A 113 -2.27 17.44 -3.10
N THR A 114 -3.34 17.50 -2.33
CA THR A 114 -4.70 17.73 -2.84
C THR A 114 -5.26 19.03 -2.26
N ASN A 115 -6.36 19.50 -2.79
CA ASN A 115 -7.08 20.65 -2.23
C ASN A 115 -7.60 20.42 -0.79
N ALA A 116 -7.61 19.16 -0.32
CA ALA A 116 -7.97 18.78 1.05
C ALA A 116 -6.74 18.47 1.91
N GLY A 117 -5.53 18.80 1.43
CA GLY A 117 -4.25 18.52 2.09
C GLY A 117 -3.52 17.31 1.50
N GLY A 118 -2.39 16.97 2.13
CA GLY A 118 -1.56 15.85 1.71
C GLY A 118 -2.23 14.50 1.93
N LEU A 119 -1.96 13.57 1.02
CA LEU A 119 -2.47 12.20 1.01
C LEU A 119 -1.34 11.23 0.65
N GLY A 120 -1.04 10.29 1.55
CA GLY A 120 -0.18 9.14 1.27
C GLY A 120 -1.04 7.88 1.05
N VAL A 121 -0.69 7.03 0.07
CA VAL A 121 -1.42 5.79 -0.25
C VAL A 121 -0.46 4.63 -0.45
N ALA A 122 -0.64 3.56 0.31
CA ALA A 122 -0.03 2.25 0.12
C ALA A 122 -1.12 1.23 -0.24
N HIS A 123 -0.90 0.45 -1.30
CA HIS A 123 -1.87 -0.48 -1.88
C HIS A 123 -1.26 -1.86 -2.07
N ASN A 124 -1.87 -2.84 -1.45
CA ASN A 124 -1.67 -4.25 -1.75
C ASN A 124 -2.89 -4.75 -2.53
N GLY A 125 -2.69 -5.13 -3.77
CA GLY A 125 -3.76 -5.67 -4.60
C GLY A 125 -3.67 -5.28 -6.06
N ASN A 126 -4.78 -5.50 -6.77
CA ASN A 126 -4.92 -5.16 -8.18
C ASN A 126 -6.37 -4.76 -8.48
N LEU A 127 -6.53 -3.65 -9.17
CA LEU A 127 -7.84 -3.14 -9.60
C LEU A 127 -8.20 -3.72 -10.97
N THR A 128 -9.30 -4.46 -11.04
CA THR A 128 -9.77 -5.07 -12.29
C THR A 128 -10.27 -4.04 -13.31
N ASN A 129 -10.71 -2.88 -12.84
CA ASN A 129 -11.21 -1.79 -13.68
C ASN A 129 -10.24 -0.59 -13.81
N SER A 130 -8.97 -0.76 -13.41
CA SER A 130 -7.98 0.33 -13.40
C SER A 130 -7.79 1.01 -14.75
N ILE A 131 -7.71 0.24 -15.85
CA ILE A 131 -7.51 0.76 -17.20
C ILE A 131 -8.69 1.64 -17.63
N THR A 132 -9.92 1.18 -17.40
CA THR A 132 -11.13 1.93 -17.73
C THR A 132 -11.21 3.24 -16.95
N LEU A 133 -10.94 3.19 -15.64
CA LEU A 133 -10.92 4.38 -14.78
C LEU A 133 -9.81 5.35 -15.20
N ARG A 134 -8.59 4.83 -15.47
CA ARG A 134 -7.47 5.63 -15.93
C ARG A 134 -7.78 6.37 -17.22
N ASN A 135 -8.32 5.68 -18.24
CA ASN A 135 -8.68 6.28 -19.51
C ASN A 135 -9.70 7.42 -19.33
N LYS A 136 -10.73 7.20 -18.49
CA LYS A 136 -11.71 8.23 -18.15
C LYS A 136 -11.07 9.42 -17.47
N LEU A 137 -10.21 9.19 -16.50
CA LEU A 137 -9.52 10.25 -15.77
C LEU A 137 -8.61 11.09 -16.69
N VAL A 138 -7.89 10.44 -17.63
CA VAL A 138 -7.06 11.12 -18.62
C VAL A 138 -7.92 11.98 -19.57
N GLN A 139 -9.05 11.46 -20.05
CA GLN A 139 -10.01 12.24 -20.85
C GLN A 139 -10.53 13.46 -20.11
N ASP A 140 -10.67 13.35 -18.77
CA ASP A 140 -11.08 14.42 -17.88
C ASP A 140 -9.91 15.33 -17.44
N GLY A 141 -8.71 15.20 -18.03
CA GLY A 141 -7.54 16.05 -17.82
C GLY A 141 -6.61 15.62 -16.70
N ALA A 142 -6.76 14.42 -16.11
CA ALA A 142 -5.82 13.92 -15.11
C ALA A 142 -4.46 13.57 -15.74
N ILE A 143 -3.38 13.94 -15.04
CA ILE A 143 -2.01 13.64 -15.44
C ILE A 143 -1.48 12.50 -14.58
N PHE A 144 -0.92 11.48 -15.22
CA PHE A 144 -0.35 10.31 -14.57
C PHE A 144 1.17 10.28 -14.71
N HIS A 145 1.86 9.99 -13.62
CA HIS A 145 3.32 9.90 -13.55
C HIS A 145 3.82 8.45 -13.47
N THR A 146 2.94 7.52 -13.14
CA THR A 146 3.28 6.11 -12.93
C THR A 146 2.42 5.19 -13.80
N THR A 147 2.81 3.93 -13.89
CA THR A 147 2.01 2.89 -14.56
C THR A 147 1.19 2.07 -13.56
N SER A 148 1.25 2.41 -12.27
CA SER A 148 0.55 1.71 -11.19
C SER A 148 -0.94 2.07 -11.17
N ASP A 149 -1.78 1.07 -10.89
CA ASP A 149 -3.21 1.24 -10.65
C ASP A 149 -3.52 2.04 -9.37
N THR A 150 -2.59 2.07 -8.43
CA THR A 150 -2.68 2.87 -7.20
C THR A 150 -2.79 4.36 -7.49
N GLU A 151 -2.12 4.87 -8.54
CA GLU A 151 -2.25 6.27 -8.93
C GLU A 151 -3.68 6.61 -9.39
N THR A 152 -4.42 5.64 -9.94
CA THR A 152 -5.85 5.82 -10.27
C THR A 152 -6.66 6.11 -8.99
N ILE A 153 -6.36 5.44 -7.88
CA ILE A 153 -7.01 5.71 -6.59
C ILE A 153 -6.71 7.14 -6.13
N VAL A 154 -5.45 7.56 -6.20
CA VAL A 154 -5.04 8.94 -5.83
C VAL A 154 -5.78 9.97 -6.66
N GLN A 155 -5.87 9.77 -7.98
CA GLN A 155 -6.56 10.68 -8.90
C GLN A 155 -8.09 10.74 -8.63
N LEU A 156 -8.72 9.61 -8.32
CA LEU A 156 -10.14 9.57 -7.94
C LEU A 156 -10.41 10.37 -6.66
N ILE A 157 -9.55 10.22 -5.65
CA ILE A 157 -9.64 10.98 -4.39
C ILE A 157 -9.45 12.48 -4.65
N ALA A 158 -8.42 12.84 -5.42
CA ALA A 158 -8.12 14.24 -5.75
C ALA A 158 -9.28 14.91 -6.52
N LYS A 159 -9.93 14.17 -7.42
CA LYS A 159 -11.04 14.66 -8.26
C LYS A 159 -12.38 14.76 -7.53
N SER A 160 -12.56 14.06 -6.42
CA SER A 160 -13.83 14.09 -5.67
C SER A 160 -14.13 15.52 -5.20
N LYS A 161 -15.38 15.94 -5.41
CA LYS A 161 -15.89 17.27 -5.04
C LYS A 161 -16.33 17.38 -3.58
N ARG A 162 -16.16 16.29 -2.79
CA ARG A 162 -16.50 16.31 -1.35
C ARG A 162 -15.56 17.25 -0.60
N ASN A 163 -16.03 17.78 0.53
CA ASN A 163 -15.23 18.70 1.35
C ASN A 163 -14.26 17.96 2.29
N LYS A 164 -14.71 16.84 2.90
CA LYS A 164 -13.90 16.08 3.84
C LYS A 164 -13.09 15.02 3.13
N THR A 165 -11.82 14.86 3.50
CA THR A 165 -10.92 13.85 2.90
C THR A 165 -11.47 12.43 3.00
N ILE A 166 -12.12 12.08 4.14
CA ILE A 166 -12.71 10.75 4.31
C ILE A 166 -13.83 10.50 3.28
N ASP A 167 -14.67 11.50 3.01
CA ASP A 167 -15.74 11.37 2.03
C ASP A 167 -15.19 11.25 0.60
N LYS A 168 -14.06 11.92 0.30
CA LYS A 168 -13.33 11.76 -0.97
C LYS A 168 -12.79 10.34 -1.13
N VAL A 169 -12.24 9.77 -0.06
CA VAL A 169 -11.78 8.37 -0.03
C VAL A 169 -12.96 7.43 -0.28
N ILE A 170 -14.08 7.64 0.39
CA ILE A 170 -15.30 6.84 0.20
C ILE A 170 -15.79 6.92 -1.26
N ASP A 171 -15.87 8.12 -1.84
CA ASP A 171 -16.25 8.30 -3.26
C ASP A 171 -15.31 7.51 -4.21
N ALA A 172 -14.01 7.47 -3.93
CA ALA A 172 -13.04 6.72 -4.73
C ALA A 172 -13.23 5.20 -4.57
N ILE A 173 -13.44 4.72 -3.32
CA ILE A 173 -13.62 3.30 -3.02
C ILE A 173 -14.86 2.72 -3.70
N PHE A 174 -15.94 3.48 -3.81
CA PHE A 174 -17.14 3.03 -4.54
C PHE A 174 -16.95 2.91 -6.05
N GLN A 175 -15.89 3.47 -6.62
CA GLN A 175 -15.60 3.40 -8.05
C GLN A 175 -14.63 2.27 -8.41
N ILE A 176 -13.76 1.85 -7.48
CA ILE A 176 -12.75 0.81 -7.75
C ILE A 176 -13.32 -0.59 -7.57
N GLN A 177 -12.81 -1.52 -8.36
CA GLN A 177 -13.17 -2.94 -8.32
C GLN A 177 -11.91 -3.80 -8.29
N GLY A 178 -11.96 -4.92 -7.56
CA GLY A 178 -10.85 -5.87 -7.44
C GLY A 178 -10.61 -6.31 -6.01
N GLY A 179 -9.50 -7.02 -5.80
CA GLY A 179 -9.02 -7.40 -4.47
C GLY A 179 -7.97 -6.40 -4.01
N TYR A 180 -8.21 -5.71 -2.90
CA TYR A 180 -7.29 -4.68 -2.40
C TYR A 180 -7.30 -4.55 -0.89
N ALA A 181 -6.13 -4.19 -0.36
CA ALA A 181 -5.97 -3.64 0.98
C ALA A 181 -5.19 -2.32 0.87
N LEU A 182 -5.74 -1.25 1.42
CA LEU A 182 -5.17 0.09 1.35
C LEU A 182 -4.83 0.58 2.76
N VAL A 183 -3.67 1.20 2.89
CA VAL A 183 -3.30 1.98 4.05
C VAL A 183 -2.99 3.39 3.57
N MET A 184 -3.74 4.35 4.09
CA MET A 184 -3.64 5.74 3.67
C MET A 184 -3.34 6.63 4.87
N LEU A 185 -2.60 7.69 4.60
CA LEU A 185 -2.24 8.71 5.58
C LEU A 185 -2.70 10.08 5.07
N THR A 186 -3.56 10.71 5.83
CA THR A 186 -3.93 12.13 5.68
C THR A 186 -3.27 12.95 6.78
N GLN A 187 -3.50 14.27 6.80
CA GLN A 187 -2.88 15.16 7.79
C GLN A 187 -3.02 14.69 9.25
N ASN A 188 -4.16 14.08 9.63
CA ASN A 188 -4.43 13.70 11.02
C ASN A 188 -5.04 12.30 11.17
N THR A 189 -5.11 11.53 10.10
CA THR A 189 -5.86 10.27 10.13
C THR A 189 -5.13 9.18 9.36
N LEU A 190 -4.94 8.04 10.02
CA LEU A 190 -4.54 6.80 9.39
C LEU A 190 -5.81 6.02 9.00
N ILE A 191 -5.94 5.67 7.73
CA ILE A 191 -7.11 5.02 7.15
C ILE A 191 -6.71 3.65 6.64
N GLY A 192 -7.42 2.60 7.07
CA GLY A 192 -7.33 1.27 6.51
C GLY A 192 -8.60 0.96 5.72
N VAL A 193 -8.44 0.42 4.50
CA VAL A 193 -9.56 -0.04 3.66
C VAL A 193 -9.27 -1.44 3.16
N ARG A 194 -10.26 -2.30 3.22
CA ARG A 194 -10.20 -3.66 2.68
C ARG A 194 -11.31 -3.88 1.68
N ASP A 195 -11.04 -4.64 0.62
CA ASP A 195 -12.06 -4.99 -0.36
C ASP A 195 -13.26 -5.73 0.29
N PRO A 196 -14.48 -5.61 -0.27
CA PRO A 196 -15.70 -6.16 0.34
C PRO A 196 -15.68 -7.68 0.54
N TYR A 197 -14.89 -8.39 -0.26
CA TYR A 197 -14.78 -9.85 -0.21
C TYR A 197 -13.64 -10.32 0.69
N GLY A 198 -12.80 -9.39 1.19
CA GLY A 198 -11.65 -9.72 2.02
C GLY A 198 -10.58 -10.53 1.30
N ILE A 199 -10.41 -10.32 -0.01
CA ILE A 199 -9.43 -11.05 -0.85
C ILE A 199 -8.02 -10.74 -0.38
N ARG A 200 -7.70 -9.45 -0.16
CA ARG A 200 -6.39 -9.07 0.37
C ARG A 200 -6.42 -8.93 1.89
N PRO A 201 -5.39 -9.44 2.58
CA PRO A 201 -5.35 -9.39 4.03
C PRO A 201 -5.09 -7.96 4.53
N LEU A 202 -5.77 -7.58 5.60
CA LEU A 202 -5.52 -6.37 6.38
C LEU A 202 -5.97 -6.63 7.81
N VAL A 203 -5.08 -6.40 8.76
CA VAL A 203 -5.34 -6.56 10.20
C VAL A 203 -5.12 -5.26 10.94
N ILE A 204 -5.77 -5.13 12.08
CA ILE A 204 -5.66 -3.99 12.99
C ILE A 204 -4.97 -4.45 14.26
N GLY A 205 -3.97 -3.70 14.70
CA GLY A 205 -3.29 -3.89 15.97
C GLY A 205 -3.20 -2.61 16.77
N LYS A 206 -2.77 -2.74 18.02
CA LYS A 206 -2.52 -1.62 18.92
C LYS A 206 -1.24 -1.83 19.73
N ILE A 207 -0.43 -0.79 19.82
CA ILE A 207 0.74 -0.74 20.71
C ILE A 207 0.68 0.57 21.49
N LYS A 208 0.54 0.50 22.83
CA LYS A 208 0.30 1.67 23.69
C LYS A 208 -0.90 2.47 23.15
N ASP A 209 -0.69 3.74 22.79
CA ASP A 209 -1.72 4.64 22.23
C ASP A 209 -1.75 4.67 20.69
N SER A 210 -0.88 3.88 20.05
CA SER A 210 -0.74 3.81 18.60
C SER A 210 -1.62 2.72 18.01
N TYR A 211 -2.34 3.01 16.92
CA TYR A 211 -3.02 2.01 16.10
C TYR A 211 -2.17 1.65 14.88
N VAL A 212 -2.27 0.38 14.50
CA VAL A 212 -1.51 -0.20 13.40
C VAL A 212 -2.46 -0.87 12.42
N PHE A 213 -2.27 -0.61 11.12
CA PHE A 213 -2.81 -1.41 10.02
C PHE A 213 -1.66 -2.15 9.35
N THR A 214 -1.81 -3.43 9.07
CA THR A 214 -0.79 -4.21 8.37
C THR A 214 -1.39 -5.39 7.62
N SER A 215 -0.66 -5.89 6.62
CA SER A 215 -1.10 -7.05 5.84
C SER A 215 -1.20 -8.32 6.68
N GLU A 216 -0.27 -8.55 7.63
CA GLU A 216 -0.20 -9.79 8.41
C GLU A 216 0.18 -9.54 9.86
N THR A 217 -0.19 -10.49 10.72
CA THR A 217 0.08 -10.43 12.17
C THR A 217 1.57 -10.51 12.54
N CYS A 218 2.41 -11.14 11.71
CA CYS A 218 3.87 -11.17 11.94
C CYS A 218 4.48 -9.76 12.06
N ALA A 219 3.90 -8.77 11.36
CA ALA A 219 4.31 -7.38 11.50
C ALA A 219 3.84 -6.74 12.83
N LEU A 220 2.77 -7.23 13.44
CA LEU A 220 2.39 -6.84 14.80
C LEU A 220 3.33 -7.46 15.83
N ASP A 221 3.67 -8.74 15.66
CA ASP A 221 4.52 -9.48 16.58
C ASP A 221 5.90 -8.85 16.70
N ILE A 222 6.54 -8.49 15.58
CA ILE A 222 7.88 -7.91 15.58
C ILE A 222 7.95 -6.57 16.30
N ILE A 223 6.88 -5.78 16.30
CA ILE A 223 6.82 -4.47 16.97
C ILE A 223 6.19 -4.55 18.37
N GLY A 224 5.78 -5.72 18.83
CA GLY A 224 5.12 -5.93 20.13
C GLY A 224 3.70 -5.36 20.21
N ALA A 225 3.00 -5.23 19.08
CA ALA A 225 1.61 -4.77 19.03
C ALA A 225 0.63 -5.91 19.30
N LYS A 226 -0.47 -5.62 19.98
CA LYS A 226 -1.56 -6.57 20.20
C LYS A 226 -2.50 -6.57 19.01
N TYR A 227 -2.87 -7.76 18.53
CA TYR A 227 -3.90 -7.94 17.52
C TYR A 227 -5.27 -7.52 18.09
N ILE A 228 -6.03 -6.78 17.28
CA ILE A 228 -7.39 -6.36 17.61
C ILE A 228 -8.39 -7.09 16.71
N ARG A 229 -8.13 -7.03 15.38
CA ARG A 229 -9.07 -7.53 14.39
C ARG A 229 -8.36 -7.87 13.06
#